data_6f24469702c148ff54a7dba052c08660
#
_entry.id   6f24469702c148ff54a7dba052c08660
#
_cell.length_a   1.000
_cell.length_b   1.000
_cell.length_c   1.000
_cell.angle_alpha   90.00
_cell.angle_beta   90.00
_cell.angle_gamma   90.00
#
_symmetry.space_group_name_H-M   'P 1'
#
loop_
_entity.id
_entity.type
_entity.pdbx_description
1 polymer ?
#
loop_
_entity_poly.entity_id
_entity_poly.type
_entity_poly.pdbx_seq_one_letter_code
_entity_poly.pdbx_strand_id
1 'polypeptide(L)'
;FFEDQNFSVMLRSAEDLLSGKEIQIPVVILKDGKELNAANFDNYLGEKAHAVLIGITNFDFLHVHPMVMNNQLNLHMNIVKSGYYRLWLQFQIDGKLYTADFVLYAKPSNQLNEKINHNQHKH
;
A
#
# COMPACT_ATOMS: atom_id res chain seq x y z
N PHE A 1 7.05 -7.93 -2.81
CA PHE A 1 7.02 -9.27 -2.20
C PHE A 1 7.95 -9.31 -1.00
N PHE A 2 7.46 -9.78 0.11
CA PHE A 2 8.23 -9.83 1.36
C PHE A 2 8.04 -11.21 1.99
N GLU A 3 9.12 -11.81 2.45
CA GLU A 3 9.06 -13.10 3.12
C GLU A 3 9.73 -13.05 4.48
N ASP A 4 9.14 -13.70 5.47
CA ASP A 4 9.74 -13.86 6.78
C ASP A 4 9.26 -15.18 7.35
N GLN A 5 10.17 -16.14 7.52
CA GLN A 5 9.87 -17.48 7.99
C GLN A 5 8.84 -18.11 7.04
N ASN A 6 7.64 -18.40 7.55
CA ASN A 6 6.61 -19.03 6.74
C ASN A 6 5.62 -18.04 6.16
N PHE A 7 5.86 -16.76 6.33
CA PHE A 7 4.94 -15.72 5.87
C PHE A 7 5.45 -15.07 4.59
N SER A 8 4.54 -14.81 3.67
CA SER A 8 4.82 -14.04 2.47
C SER A 8 3.80 -12.94 2.37
N VAL A 9 4.22 -11.75 2.04
CA VAL A 9 3.33 -10.60 1.88
C VAL A 9 3.49 -10.06 0.47
N MET A 10 2.37 -9.90 -0.23
CA MET A 10 2.37 -9.39 -1.59
C MET A 10 1.43 -8.21 -1.70
N LEU A 11 1.85 -7.19 -2.42
CA LEU A 11 1.01 -6.05 -2.75
C LEU A 11 0.53 -6.23 -4.17
N ARG A 12 -0.80 -6.19 -4.38
CA ARG A 12 -1.35 -6.36 -5.70
C ARG A 12 -1.46 -5.02 -6.41
N SER A 13 -1.22 -5.02 -7.71
CA SER A 13 -1.38 -3.82 -8.53
C SER A 13 -0.50 -2.65 -8.08
N ALA A 14 0.64 -2.96 -7.49
CA ALA A 14 1.53 -1.92 -7.00
C ALA A 14 2.53 -1.44 -8.07
N GLU A 15 2.45 -1.98 -9.29
CA GLU A 15 3.39 -1.60 -10.33
C GLU A 15 2.99 -0.33 -11.05
N ASP A 16 1.72 0.05 -11.01
CA ASP A 16 1.23 1.18 -11.78
C ASP A 16 0.65 2.27 -10.91
N LEU A 17 1.35 2.61 -9.84
CA LEU A 17 0.87 3.65 -8.94
C LEU A 17 1.08 5.02 -9.58
N LEU A 18 0.07 5.89 -9.45
CA LEU A 18 0.13 7.24 -9.98
C LEU A 18 0.02 8.26 -8.86
N SER A 19 0.89 9.26 -8.90
CA SER A 19 0.76 10.36 -7.95
C SER A 19 -0.46 11.21 -8.30
N GLY A 20 -0.98 11.92 -7.33
CA GLY A 20 -2.13 12.80 -7.52
C GLY A 20 -3.47 12.12 -7.56
N LYS A 21 -3.52 10.82 -7.37
CA LYS A 21 -4.77 10.08 -7.36
C LYS A 21 -4.84 9.22 -6.11
N GLU A 22 -6.04 8.93 -5.69
CA GLU A 22 -6.22 8.03 -4.56
C GLU A 22 -5.79 6.63 -4.99
N ILE A 23 -5.04 5.97 -4.15
CA ILE A 23 -4.48 4.65 -4.42
C ILE A 23 -5.05 3.67 -3.41
N GLN A 24 -5.43 2.51 -3.90
CA GLN A 24 -5.89 1.42 -3.05
C GLN A 24 -5.11 0.17 -3.44
N ILE A 25 -4.37 -0.39 -2.49
CA ILE A 25 -3.52 -1.55 -2.75
C ILE A 25 -4.02 -2.73 -1.92
N PRO A 26 -4.55 -3.77 -2.56
CA PRO A 26 -4.89 -5.00 -1.84
C PRO A 26 -3.61 -5.71 -1.39
N VAL A 27 -3.64 -6.22 -0.17
CA VAL A 27 -2.50 -6.92 0.43
C VAL A 27 -2.87 -8.39 0.62
N VAL A 28 -2.04 -9.28 0.13
CA VAL A 28 -2.23 -10.71 0.31
C VAL A 28 -1.16 -11.21 1.26
N ILE A 29 -1.56 -11.88 2.33
CA ILE A 29 -0.65 -12.46 3.29
C ILE A 29 -0.85 -13.96 3.29
N LEU A 30 0.22 -14.70 3.03
CA LEU A 30 0.20 -16.15 2.99
C LEU A 30 0.99 -16.70 4.17
N LYS A 31 0.50 -17.77 4.75
CA LYS A 31 1.23 -18.52 5.73
C LYS A 31 1.27 -19.95 5.24
N ASP A 32 2.47 -20.51 5.06
CA ASP A 32 2.67 -21.86 4.53
C ASP A 32 1.91 -22.04 3.21
N GLY A 33 1.93 -21.01 2.38
CA GLY A 33 1.30 -21.08 1.06
C GLY A 33 -0.19 -20.85 1.04
N LYS A 34 -0.83 -20.60 2.18
CA LYS A 34 -2.27 -20.38 2.23
C LYS A 34 -2.57 -18.93 2.57
N GLU A 35 -3.52 -18.37 1.85
CA GLU A 35 -3.92 -16.99 2.09
C GLU A 35 -4.65 -16.88 3.42
N LEU A 36 -4.28 -15.89 4.22
CA LEU A 36 -4.91 -15.64 5.51
C LEU A 36 -6.05 -14.64 5.35
N ASN A 37 -7.09 -14.86 6.17
CA ASN A 37 -8.21 -13.94 6.25
C ASN A 37 -7.83 -12.81 7.20
N ALA A 38 -7.75 -11.58 6.68
CA ALA A 38 -7.31 -10.43 7.45
C ALA A 38 -8.26 -10.12 8.62
N ALA A 39 -9.51 -10.55 8.54
CA ALA A 39 -10.43 -10.35 9.64
C ALA A 39 -10.02 -11.13 10.89
N ASN A 40 -9.17 -12.16 10.73
CA ASN A 40 -8.71 -12.98 11.83
C ASN A 40 -7.37 -12.50 12.41
N PHE A 41 -6.81 -11.41 11.89
CA PHE A 41 -5.60 -10.85 12.47
C PHE A 41 -5.92 -10.29 13.85
N ASP A 42 -4.92 -10.25 14.71
CA ASP A 42 -5.07 -9.66 16.01
C ASP A 42 -5.26 -8.15 15.88
N ASN A 43 -5.96 -7.56 16.82
CA ASN A 43 -5.94 -6.11 16.93
C ASN A 43 -4.62 -5.72 17.59
N TYR A 44 -3.91 -4.78 16.97
CA TYR A 44 -2.64 -4.29 17.47
C TYR A 44 -2.74 -2.77 17.49
N LEU A 45 -2.66 -2.18 18.68
CA LEU A 45 -2.83 -0.74 18.87
C LEU A 45 -4.17 -0.27 18.28
N GLY A 46 -5.21 -1.09 18.43
CA GLY A 46 -6.55 -0.74 18.01
C GLY A 46 -6.90 -1.03 16.56
N GLU A 47 -5.97 -1.56 15.77
CA GLU A 47 -6.22 -1.79 14.35
C GLU A 47 -5.72 -3.18 13.94
N LYS A 48 -6.17 -3.66 12.78
CA LYS A 48 -5.71 -4.93 12.24
C LYS A 48 -4.33 -4.82 11.61
N ALA A 49 -3.92 -3.62 11.26
CA ALA A 49 -2.60 -3.37 10.66
C ALA A 49 -2.25 -1.90 10.79
N HIS A 50 -0.98 -1.59 10.70
CA HIS A 50 -0.48 -0.22 10.68
C HIS A 50 0.51 -0.10 9.53
N ALA A 51 0.53 1.05 8.88
CA ALA A 51 1.42 1.27 7.74
C ALA A 51 1.97 2.68 7.73
N VAL A 52 3.21 2.81 7.27
CA VAL A 52 3.91 4.09 7.15
C VAL A 52 4.52 4.15 5.78
N LEU A 53 4.42 5.29 5.12
CA LEU A 53 4.98 5.51 3.80
C LEU A 53 5.89 6.74 3.85
N ILE A 54 7.15 6.59 3.45
CA ILE A 54 8.11 7.69 3.47
C ILE A 54 8.78 7.81 2.11
N GLY A 55 8.83 9.02 1.57
CA GLY A 55 9.54 9.29 0.33
C GLY A 55 11.03 9.11 0.51
N ILE A 56 11.68 8.39 -0.41
CA ILE A 56 13.09 8.07 -0.29
C ILE A 56 13.94 9.29 -0.61
N THR A 57 13.52 10.09 -1.58
CA THR A 57 14.30 11.28 -1.96
C THR A 57 13.75 12.56 -1.35
N ASN A 58 12.42 12.68 -1.25
CA ASN A 58 11.83 13.92 -0.75
C ASN A 58 11.52 13.87 0.74
N PHE A 59 11.69 12.69 1.37
CA PHE A 59 11.44 12.49 2.80
C PHE A 59 10.02 12.85 3.25
N ASP A 60 9.06 12.91 2.33
CA ASP A 60 7.67 13.14 2.71
C ASP A 60 7.17 11.95 3.53
N PHE A 61 6.48 12.26 4.61
CA PHE A 61 5.88 11.24 5.46
C PHE A 61 4.40 11.23 5.14
N LEU A 62 3.91 10.13 4.61
CA LEU A 62 2.54 10.07 4.15
C LEU A 62 1.72 9.11 4.99
N HIS A 63 0.47 9.48 5.19
CA HIS A 63 -0.45 8.68 5.96
C HIS A 63 -1.04 7.58 5.08
N VAL A 64 -1.07 6.38 5.63
CA VAL A 64 -1.64 5.22 4.94
C VAL A 64 -2.71 4.64 5.84
N HIS A 65 -3.89 4.36 5.28
CA HIS A 65 -4.99 3.78 6.02
C HIS A 65 -5.15 2.31 5.68
N PRO A 66 -4.76 1.40 6.57
CA PRO A 66 -5.06 -0.01 6.37
C PRO A 66 -6.54 -0.25 6.71
N MET A 67 -7.24 -0.94 5.85
CA MET A 67 -8.64 -1.25 6.05
C MET A 67 -8.91 -2.70 5.70
N VAL A 68 -9.74 -3.37 6.49
CA VAL A 68 -10.16 -4.72 6.19
C VAL A 68 -11.57 -4.66 5.60
N MET A 69 -11.72 -5.08 4.35
CA MET A 69 -12.99 -5.12 3.66
C MET A 69 -13.14 -6.49 3.01
N ASN A 70 -14.26 -7.14 3.23
CA ASN A 70 -14.52 -8.48 2.68
C ASN A 70 -13.38 -9.44 2.98
N ASN A 71 -12.92 -9.44 4.22
CA ASN A 71 -11.86 -10.32 4.71
C ASN A 71 -10.49 -10.06 4.06
N GLN A 72 -10.33 -8.96 3.37
CA GLN A 72 -9.07 -8.62 2.73
C GLN A 72 -8.54 -7.30 3.26
N LEU A 73 -7.23 -7.26 3.51
CA LEU A 73 -6.56 -6.02 3.90
C LEU A 73 -6.28 -5.18 2.67
N ASN A 74 -6.63 -3.91 2.74
CA ASN A 74 -6.36 -2.94 1.69
C ASN A 74 -5.66 -1.73 2.30
N LEU A 75 -4.71 -1.17 1.57
CA LEU A 75 -4.04 0.06 2.00
C LEU A 75 -4.55 1.21 1.14
N HIS A 76 -5.04 2.25 1.79
CA HIS A 76 -5.53 3.44 1.11
C HIS A 76 -4.53 4.57 1.34
N MET A 77 -4.10 5.24 0.30
CA MET A 77 -3.13 6.31 0.40
C MET A 77 -3.30 7.30 -0.74
N ASN A 78 -2.74 8.49 -0.56
CA ASN A 78 -2.72 9.50 -1.60
C ASN A 78 -1.29 10.00 -1.69
N ILE A 79 -0.60 9.69 -2.79
CA ILE A 79 0.77 10.12 -2.99
C ILE A 79 0.74 11.36 -3.87
N VAL A 80 1.14 12.49 -3.33
CA VAL A 80 1.07 13.76 -4.04
C VAL A 80 2.19 13.90 -5.05
N LYS A 81 3.40 13.52 -4.68
CA LYS A 81 4.57 13.69 -5.53
C LYS A 81 5.03 12.37 -6.09
N SER A 82 5.41 12.35 -7.36
CA SER A 82 5.98 11.14 -7.95
C SER A 82 7.35 10.85 -7.34
N GLY A 83 7.78 9.61 -7.42
CA GLY A 83 9.08 9.19 -6.92
C GLY A 83 9.03 7.87 -6.19
N TYR A 84 10.13 7.54 -5.54
CA TYR A 84 10.25 6.29 -4.82
C TYR A 84 9.88 6.49 -3.36
N TYR A 85 9.18 5.50 -2.81
CA TYR A 85 8.70 5.52 -1.44
C TYR A 85 8.99 4.18 -0.78
N ARG A 86 9.24 4.21 0.51
CA ARG A 86 9.37 3.00 1.30
C ARG A 86 8.11 2.83 2.14
N LEU A 87 7.52 1.66 2.05
CA LEU A 87 6.33 1.31 2.80
C LEU A 87 6.68 0.28 3.85
N TRP A 88 6.32 0.53 5.10
CA TRP A 88 6.39 -0.47 6.16
C TRP A 88 4.97 -0.81 6.56
N LEU A 89 4.69 -2.11 6.65
CA LEU A 89 3.39 -2.62 7.02
C LEU A 89 3.57 -3.53 8.23
N GLN A 90 2.85 -3.27 9.31
CA GLN A 90 2.89 -4.10 10.51
C GLN A 90 1.55 -4.73 10.75
N PHE A 91 1.55 -6.00 11.12
CA PHE A 91 0.35 -6.73 11.49
C PHE A 91 0.71 -7.79 12.52
N GLN A 92 -0.29 -8.22 13.31
CA GLN A 92 -0.06 -9.19 14.37
C GLN A 92 -0.94 -10.40 14.18
N ILE A 93 -0.36 -11.57 14.26
CA ILE A 93 -1.07 -12.83 14.11
C ILE A 93 -0.64 -13.76 15.25
N ASP A 94 -1.60 -14.26 16.00
CA ASP A 94 -1.36 -15.18 17.11
C ASP A 94 -0.32 -14.63 18.08
N GLY A 95 -0.42 -13.34 18.39
CA GLY A 95 0.45 -12.70 19.36
C GLY A 95 1.82 -12.29 18.83
N LYS A 96 2.14 -12.59 17.57
CA LYS A 96 3.44 -12.24 17.01
C LYS A 96 3.31 -11.09 16.03
N LEU A 97 4.17 -10.08 16.16
CA LEU A 97 4.17 -8.92 15.31
C LEU A 97 5.10 -9.15 14.11
N TYR A 98 4.59 -8.85 12.92
CA TYR A 98 5.36 -8.95 11.68
C TYR A 98 5.46 -7.57 11.06
N THR A 99 6.61 -7.26 10.48
CA THR A 99 6.81 -6.01 9.75
C THR A 99 7.29 -6.35 8.34
N ALA A 100 6.53 -5.95 7.35
CA ALA A 100 6.89 -6.14 5.95
C ALA A 100 7.34 -4.81 5.37
N ASP A 101 8.30 -4.84 4.45
CA ASP A 101 9.00 -3.67 3.94
C ASP A 101 8.99 -3.74 2.42
N PHE A 102 8.58 -2.66 1.77
CA PHE A 102 8.48 -2.60 0.32
C PHE A 102 9.00 -1.28 -0.21
N VAL A 103 9.51 -1.28 -1.44
CA VAL A 103 9.82 -0.05 -2.15
C VAL A 103 8.79 0.10 -3.26
N LEU A 104 8.14 1.25 -3.31
CA LEU A 104 7.12 1.56 -4.31
C LEU A 104 7.57 2.73 -5.16
N TYR A 105 7.16 2.74 -6.42
CA TYR A 105 7.41 3.89 -7.28
C TYR A 105 6.07 4.45 -7.74
N ALA A 106 5.84 5.72 -7.49
CA ALA A 106 4.66 6.42 -7.96
C ALA A 106 5.04 7.24 -9.20
N LYS A 107 4.43 6.89 -10.33
CA LYS A 107 4.70 7.58 -11.59
C LYS A 107 4.04 8.95 -11.57
N PRO A 108 4.56 9.92 -12.30
CA PRO A 108 3.86 11.17 -12.45
C PRO A 108 2.50 10.93 -13.09
N SER A 109 1.50 11.53 -12.53
CA SER A 109 0.20 11.45 -13.10
C SER A 109 0.19 12.29 -14.36
N ASN A 110 -0.37 11.76 -15.45
CA ASN A 110 -0.35 12.47 -16.69
C ASN A 110 -1.60 13.19 -16.88
N GLN A 111 -2.05 13.83 -15.92
CA GLN A 111 -3.18 14.49 -16.06
C GLN A 111 -3.10 15.58 -16.86
N LEU A 112 -1.95 15.93 -17.13
CA LEU A 112 -1.81 16.89 -18.04
C LEU A 112 -2.47 16.53 -19.17
N ASN A 113 -2.66 15.41 -19.33
CA ASN A 113 -3.29 15.01 -20.41
C ASN A 113 -4.62 15.00 -20.16
N GLU A 114 -4.92 15.21 -19.26
CA GLU A 114 -6.14 15.11 -19.02
C GLU A 114 -6.60 16.20 -18.84
N LYS A 115 -6.18 16.80 -19.12
CA LYS A 115 -6.38 17.64 -19.09
C LYS A 115 -6.24 18.06 -20.07
N ILE A 116 -5.99 17.93 -20.65
CA ILE A 116 -5.70 18.13 -21.45
C ILE A 116 -6.30 17.88 -22.24
N ASN A 117 -6.76 18.17 -22.56
CA ASN A 117 -7.10 17.85 -23.01
C ASN A 117 -7.72 18.28 -23.19
N HIS A 118 -8.10 18.77 -23.22
CA HIS A 118 -8.37 18.93 -23.35
C HIS A 118 -8.36 19.41 -23.88
N ASN A 119 -8.43 19.88 -23.71
CA ASN A 119 -8.20 19.94 -24.20
C ASN A 119 -8.36 19.99 -24.88
N GLN A 120 -8.61 20.17 -25.02
CA GLN A 120 -8.51 19.91 -25.50
C GLN A 120 -8.68 20.04 -25.75
N HIS A 121 -9.41 20.63 -26.23
CA HIS A 121 -9.47 20.50 -26.40
C HIS A 121 -9.39 20.88 -26.57
N LYS A 122 -9.45 20.92 -26.26
CA LYS A 122 -9.25 20.87 -26.28
C LYS A 122 -9.02 20.91 -26.42
N HIS A 123 -9.52 21.62 -26.68
CA HIS A 123 -9.17 21.33 -26.57
C HIS A 123 -9.10 21.42 -26.87
#